data_e504700576de7a85e15d5cfea5302946
#
_entry.id   e504700576de7a85e15d5cfea5302946
#
_cell.length_a   1.000
_cell.length_b   1.000
_cell.length_c   1.000
_cell.angle_alpha   90.00
_cell.angle_beta   90.00
_cell.angle_gamma   90.00
#
_symmetry.space_group_name_H-M   'P 1'
#
loop_
_entity.id
_entity.type
_entity.pdbx_description
1 polymer ?
#
loop_
_entity_poly.entity_id
_entity_poly.type
_entity_poly.pdbx_seq_one_letter_code
_entity_poly.pdbx_strand_id
1 'polypeptide(L)'
;MRRLCGVLLACAMFLLPAFSHGHGDLFAQNAPQKTTFTGDVAVMAYAVNPDKTADYEKVLATLKDTLSKSEAPEAKQQLSGWKVIKNAMPNPDGSIVYIHIISPVVKDADYSIMNNIYAGVKDPAQQKSIFDLYRGAMKQALFVIQGPLVADLSK
;
A
#
# COMPACT_ATOMS: atom_id res chain seq x y z
N MET A 1 74.35 18.65 -40.93
CA MET A 1 74.42 19.71 -39.91
C MET A 1 73.17 19.58 -39.02
N ARG A 2 73.34 18.97 -37.82
CA ARG A 2 73.31 19.62 -36.52
C ARG A 2 72.00 20.40 -36.31
N ARG A 3 71.05 20.00 -35.43
CA ARG A 3 71.16 20.16 -33.96
C ARG A 3 70.04 19.38 -33.26
N LEU A 4 70.46 18.75 -32.17
CA LEU A 4 69.63 18.26 -31.08
C LEU A 4 68.81 19.42 -30.44
N CYS A 5 67.60 19.13 -30.01
CA CYS A 5 67.00 19.77 -28.84
C CYS A 5 66.05 18.80 -28.18
N GLY A 6 66.31 18.56 -26.91
CA GLY A 6 65.61 17.54 -26.11
C GLY A 6 64.22 17.95 -25.72
N VAL A 7 63.38 16.96 -25.54
CA VAL A 7 62.05 17.09 -25.02
C VAL A 7 62.00 16.52 -23.61
N LEU A 8 61.83 17.38 -22.65
CA LEU A 8 61.55 17.07 -21.25
C LEU A 8 60.24 16.36 -21.13
N LEU A 9 60.29 15.12 -20.65
CA LEU A 9 59.13 14.34 -20.29
C LEU A 9 58.58 14.82 -18.94
N ALA A 10 57.49 15.61 -18.97
CA ALA A 10 56.77 15.97 -17.78
C ALA A 10 55.73 14.85 -17.46
N CYS A 11 56.09 13.99 -16.50
CA CYS A 11 55.14 13.05 -15.91
C CYS A 11 54.10 13.81 -15.10
N ALA A 12 52.92 14.07 -15.70
CA ALA A 12 51.75 14.49 -14.96
C ALA A 12 51.15 13.27 -14.27
N MET A 13 51.39 13.11 -12.97
CA MET A 13 50.68 12.20 -12.12
C MET A 13 49.22 12.69 -12.01
N PHE A 14 48.32 12.06 -12.75
CA PHE A 14 46.89 12.20 -12.51
C PHE A 14 46.54 11.44 -11.21
N LEU A 15 46.39 12.20 -10.12
CA LEU A 15 45.70 11.76 -8.92
C LEU A 15 44.22 11.53 -9.27
N LEU A 16 43.88 10.29 -9.52
CA LEU A 16 42.46 9.87 -9.58
C LEU A 16 41.86 10.05 -8.18
N PRO A 17 40.77 10.85 -8.04
CA PRO A 17 40.02 10.83 -6.80
C PRO A 17 39.42 9.42 -6.66
N ALA A 18 39.77 8.76 -5.56
CA ALA A 18 39.06 7.54 -5.13
C ALA A 18 37.59 7.86 -4.98
N PHE A 19 36.78 7.50 -5.97
CA PHE A 19 35.34 7.43 -5.81
C PHE A 19 35.08 6.37 -4.75
N SER A 20 34.96 6.83 -3.50
CA SER A 20 34.33 6.10 -2.44
C SER A 20 32.91 5.82 -2.92
N HIS A 21 32.69 4.62 -3.47
CA HIS A 21 31.35 4.09 -3.69
C HIS A 21 30.76 3.87 -2.30
N GLY A 22 30.17 4.94 -1.77
CA GLY A 22 29.24 4.79 -0.68
C GLY A 22 28.19 3.78 -1.17
N HIS A 23 28.20 2.59 -0.57
CA HIS A 23 27.08 1.67 -0.62
C HIS A 23 25.95 2.39 0.11
N GLY A 24 25.38 3.39 -0.56
CA GLY A 24 24.16 4.03 -0.11
C GLY A 24 23.12 2.93 0.04
N ASP A 25 22.55 2.88 1.20
CA ASP A 25 21.48 1.99 1.61
C ASP A 25 20.43 1.87 0.51
N LEU A 26 20.54 0.84 -0.34
CA LEU A 26 19.52 0.44 -1.31
C LEU A 26 18.27 -0.13 -0.62
N PHE A 27 18.22 -0.06 0.71
CA PHE A 27 17.12 -0.43 1.57
C PHE A 27 16.51 0.78 2.28
N ALA A 28 16.49 1.96 1.65
CA ALA A 28 15.47 2.92 1.99
C ALA A 28 14.13 2.26 1.59
N GLN A 29 13.63 1.38 2.46
CA GLN A 29 12.29 0.85 2.39
C GLN A 29 11.37 2.07 2.35
N ASN A 30 10.85 2.38 1.16
CA ASN A 30 9.78 3.35 1.05
C ASN A 30 8.73 2.92 2.07
N ALA A 31 8.47 3.79 3.05
CA ALA A 31 7.40 3.55 4.01
C ALA A 31 6.14 3.15 3.21
N PRO A 32 5.40 2.11 3.66
CA PRO A 32 4.26 1.64 2.90
C PRO A 32 3.33 2.81 2.60
N GLN A 33 3.01 2.99 1.33
CA GLN A 33 2.20 4.11 0.87
C GLN A 33 0.84 4.06 1.56
N LYS A 34 0.45 5.16 2.22
CA LYS A 34 -0.86 5.29 2.84
C LYS A 34 -1.95 5.50 1.79
N THR A 35 -3.12 4.98 2.07
CA THR A 35 -4.35 5.28 1.32
C THR A 35 -5.18 6.24 2.16
N THR A 36 -5.13 7.53 1.86
CA THR A 36 -5.88 8.57 2.58
C THR A 36 -6.92 9.21 1.68
N PHE A 37 -7.99 9.71 2.28
CA PHE A 37 -9.09 10.37 1.59
C PHE A 37 -9.37 11.75 2.20
N THR A 38 -9.76 12.69 1.35
CA THR A 38 -10.10 14.07 1.72
C THR A 38 -11.58 14.39 1.57
N GLY A 39 -12.34 13.53 0.85
CA GLY A 39 -13.79 13.66 0.71
C GLY A 39 -14.55 13.23 1.96
N ASP A 40 -15.86 13.40 1.96
CA ASP A 40 -16.74 12.93 3.04
C ASP A 40 -17.01 11.43 2.93
N VAL A 41 -16.99 10.92 1.69
CA VAL A 41 -17.23 9.52 1.34
C VAL A 41 -16.14 9.04 0.39
N ALA A 42 -15.71 7.80 0.53
CA ALA A 42 -14.86 7.12 -0.42
C ALA A 42 -15.37 5.71 -0.72
N VAL A 43 -15.09 5.23 -1.92
CA VAL A 43 -15.41 3.87 -2.36
C VAL A 43 -14.20 3.29 -3.05
N MET A 44 -13.81 2.08 -2.65
CA MET A 44 -12.78 1.29 -3.32
C MET A 44 -13.40 -0.02 -3.80
N ALA A 45 -13.04 -0.48 -4.99
CA ALA A 45 -13.51 -1.75 -5.51
C ALA A 45 -12.35 -2.63 -5.94
N TYR A 46 -12.43 -3.89 -5.57
CA TYR A 46 -11.42 -4.90 -5.84
C TYR A 46 -12.05 -6.14 -6.48
N ALA A 47 -11.40 -6.67 -7.51
CA ALA A 47 -11.71 -7.98 -8.04
C ALA A 47 -10.86 -9.03 -7.31
N VAL A 48 -11.52 -10.06 -6.81
CA VAL A 48 -10.94 -11.17 -6.06
C VAL A 48 -11.10 -12.46 -6.86
N ASN A 49 -10.08 -13.31 -6.84
CA ASN A 49 -10.14 -14.61 -7.48
C ASN A 49 -11.28 -15.46 -6.89
N PRO A 50 -12.09 -16.14 -7.70
CA PRO A 50 -13.33 -16.79 -7.24
C PRO A 50 -13.06 -17.92 -6.21
N ASP A 51 -11.95 -18.63 -6.35
CA ASP A 51 -11.51 -19.70 -5.45
C ASP A 51 -10.82 -19.19 -4.18
N LYS A 52 -10.62 -17.86 -4.06
CA LYS A 52 -9.89 -17.18 -2.98
C LYS A 52 -10.75 -16.20 -2.17
N THR A 53 -12.07 -16.23 -2.35
CA THR A 53 -12.96 -15.34 -1.60
C THR A 53 -12.88 -15.56 -0.10
N ALA A 54 -12.78 -16.83 0.36
CA ALA A 54 -12.62 -17.16 1.76
C ALA A 54 -11.28 -16.64 2.35
N ASP A 55 -10.20 -16.67 1.57
CA ASP A 55 -8.92 -16.12 1.96
C ASP A 55 -9.01 -14.59 2.14
N TYR A 56 -9.68 -13.91 1.19
CA TYR A 56 -9.90 -12.46 1.28
C TYR A 56 -10.78 -12.08 2.48
N GLU A 57 -11.85 -12.82 2.73
CA GLU A 57 -12.74 -12.60 3.88
C GLU A 57 -12.00 -12.81 5.22
N LYS A 58 -11.04 -13.71 5.27
CA LYS A 58 -10.14 -13.91 6.42
C LYS A 58 -9.25 -12.68 6.65
N VAL A 59 -8.73 -12.08 5.57
CA VAL A 59 -7.97 -10.82 5.65
C VAL A 59 -8.85 -9.70 6.19
N LEU A 60 -10.10 -9.57 5.72
CA LEU A 60 -11.06 -8.58 6.21
C LEU A 60 -11.41 -8.80 7.70
N ALA A 61 -11.56 -10.04 8.13
CA ALA A 61 -11.79 -10.36 9.54
C ALA A 61 -10.59 -9.94 10.40
N THR A 62 -9.36 -10.17 9.92
CA THR A 62 -8.15 -9.70 10.61
C THR A 62 -8.07 -8.18 10.65
N LEU A 63 -8.40 -7.49 9.57
CA LEU A 63 -8.47 -6.02 9.52
C LEU A 63 -9.45 -5.49 10.59
N LYS A 64 -10.65 -6.05 10.65
CA LYS A 64 -11.68 -5.70 11.64
C LYS A 64 -11.16 -5.90 13.06
N ASP A 65 -10.55 -7.04 13.35
CA ASP A 65 -9.99 -7.37 14.66
C ASP A 65 -8.89 -6.37 15.05
N THR A 66 -7.98 -6.07 14.13
CA THR A 66 -6.90 -5.11 14.31
C THR A 66 -7.43 -3.71 14.64
N LEU A 67 -8.35 -3.18 13.84
CA LEU A 67 -8.95 -1.87 14.08
C LEU A 67 -9.73 -1.82 15.41
N SER A 68 -10.43 -2.91 15.76
CA SER A 68 -11.19 -2.98 17.00
C SER A 68 -10.33 -2.94 18.26
N LYS A 69 -9.12 -3.48 18.18
CA LYS A 69 -8.14 -3.56 19.28
C LYS A 69 -7.16 -2.40 19.29
N SER A 70 -7.19 -1.55 18.27
CA SER A 70 -6.28 -0.41 18.15
C SER A 70 -6.60 0.64 19.21
N GLU A 71 -5.55 1.17 19.85
CA GLU A 71 -5.65 2.30 20.78
C GLU A 71 -5.68 3.66 20.07
N ALA A 72 -5.44 3.68 18.75
CA ALA A 72 -5.50 4.90 17.95
C ALA A 72 -6.93 5.46 17.94
N PRO A 73 -7.13 6.75 18.24
CA PRO A 73 -8.46 7.34 18.36
C PRO A 73 -9.28 7.24 17.06
N GLU A 74 -8.61 7.31 15.92
CA GLU A 74 -9.23 7.22 14.60
C GLU A 74 -9.66 5.81 14.21
N ALA A 75 -9.05 4.76 14.77
CA ALA A 75 -9.31 3.37 14.37
C ALA A 75 -10.76 2.94 14.60
N LYS A 76 -11.35 3.35 15.73
CA LYS A 76 -12.77 3.07 16.04
C LYS A 76 -13.71 3.81 15.10
N GLN A 77 -13.36 5.04 14.73
CA GLN A 77 -14.13 5.83 13.75
C GLN A 77 -14.02 5.23 12.37
N GLN A 78 -12.82 4.82 11.93
CA GLN A 78 -12.62 4.08 10.68
C GLN A 78 -13.48 2.82 10.66
N LEU A 79 -13.42 2.01 11.72
CA LEU A 79 -14.16 0.75 11.80
C LEU A 79 -15.67 0.98 11.69
N SER A 80 -16.22 2.02 12.32
CA SER A 80 -17.66 2.33 12.25
C SER A 80 -18.13 2.78 10.87
N GLY A 81 -17.27 3.49 10.13
CA GLY A 81 -17.55 4.04 8.80
C GLY A 81 -17.18 3.10 7.64
N TRP A 82 -16.40 2.04 7.88
CA TRP A 82 -15.89 1.18 6.82
C TRP A 82 -16.73 -0.09 6.66
N LYS A 83 -17.46 -0.16 5.57
CA LYS A 83 -18.33 -1.29 5.22
C LYS A 83 -17.78 -1.98 3.98
N VAL A 84 -17.97 -3.30 3.88
CA VAL A 84 -17.58 -4.07 2.70
C VAL A 84 -18.77 -4.85 2.19
N ILE A 85 -19.03 -4.75 0.89
CA ILE A 85 -20.08 -5.49 0.18
C ILE A 85 -19.39 -6.47 -0.75
N LYS A 86 -19.81 -7.74 -0.71
CA LYS A 86 -19.47 -8.75 -1.69
C LYS A 86 -20.54 -8.74 -2.78
N ASN A 87 -20.14 -8.56 -4.03
CA ASN A 87 -21.08 -8.68 -5.14
C ASN A 87 -21.58 -10.14 -5.25
N ALA A 88 -22.90 -10.30 -5.33
CA ALA A 88 -23.51 -11.63 -5.47
C ALA A 88 -23.29 -12.23 -6.88
N MET A 89 -23.10 -11.39 -7.89
CA MET A 89 -22.88 -11.82 -9.29
C MET A 89 -21.39 -11.75 -9.61
N PRO A 90 -20.80 -12.83 -10.12
CA PRO A 90 -19.42 -12.78 -10.61
C PRO A 90 -19.32 -11.91 -11.87
N ASN A 91 -18.15 -11.35 -12.10
CA ASN A 91 -17.79 -10.73 -13.36
C ASN A 91 -17.74 -11.78 -14.50
N PRO A 92 -17.73 -11.36 -15.80
CA PRO A 92 -17.60 -12.27 -16.91
C PRO A 92 -16.34 -13.16 -16.86
N ASP A 93 -15.28 -12.69 -16.20
CA ASP A 93 -14.02 -13.43 -16.01
C ASP A 93 -14.03 -14.32 -14.74
N GLY A 94 -15.18 -14.48 -14.10
CA GLY A 94 -15.41 -15.26 -12.90
C GLY A 94 -15.00 -14.59 -11.60
N SER A 95 -14.30 -13.45 -11.64
CA SER A 95 -13.87 -12.76 -10.41
C SER A 95 -15.06 -12.21 -9.63
N ILE A 96 -14.92 -12.13 -8.31
CA ILE A 96 -15.93 -11.56 -7.40
C ILE A 96 -15.50 -10.16 -6.99
N VAL A 97 -16.39 -9.17 -7.13
CA VAL A 97 -16.12 -7.79 -6.73
C VAL A 97 -16.44 -7.59 -5.26
N TYR A 98 -15.48 -7.02 -4.53
CA TYR A 98 -15.66 -6.50 -3.19
C TYR A 98 -15.61 -4.98 -3.23
N ILE A 99 -16.65 -4.34 -2.71
CA ILE A 99 -16.78 -2.89 -2.66
C ILE A 99 -16.64 -2.44 -1.22
N HIS A 100 -15.61 -1.64 -0.96
CA HIS A 100 -15.38 -0.99 0.32
C HIS A 100 -16.02 0.38 0.28
N ILE A 101 -16.96 0.63 1.17
CA ILE A 101 -17.65 1.91 1.35
C ILE A 101 -17.15 2.51 2.65
N ILE A 102 -16.66 3.74 2.58
CA ILE A 102 -16.13 4.50 3.70
C ILE A 102 -16.99 5.74 3.85
N SER A 103 -17.81 5.78 4.89
CA SER A 103 -18.74 6.88 5.17
C SER A 103 -19.09 6.92 6.67
N PRO A 104 -18.74 8.00 7.39
CA PRO A 104 -17.88 9.10 6.94
C PRO A 104 -16.42 8.70 6.79
N VAL A 105 -15.68 9.45 5.98
CA VAL A 105 -14.22 9.36 5.92
C VAL A 105 -13.62 10.03 7.17
N VAL A 106 -12.67 9.36 7.80
CA VAL A 106 -11.82 9.95 8.85
C VAL A 106 -10.59 10.54 8.16
N LYS A 107 -10.46 11.87 8.20
CA LYS A 107 -9.36 12.58 7.53
C LYS A 107 -8.01 12.10 8.08
N ASP A 108 -7.02 12.04 7.19
CA ASP A 108 -5.64 11.63 7.47
C ASP A 108 -5.48 10.18 7.96
N ALA A 109 -6.56 9.44 8.16
CA ALA A 109 -6.52 8.04 8.51
C ALA A 109 -6.08 7.18 7.29
N ASP A 110 -5.32 6.13 7.56
CA ASP A 110 -4.85 5.22 6.52
C ASP A 110 -5.87 4.10 6.27
N TYR A 111 -6.40 4.03 5.05
CA TYR A 111 -7.34 3.00 4.61
C TYR A 111 -6.67 1.86 3.82
N SER A 112 -5.34 1.79 3.84
CA SER A 112 -4.63 0.61 3.33
C SER A 112 -4.91 -0.59 4.22
N ILE A 113 -5.46 -1.66 3.64
CA ILE A 113 -5.80 -2.90 4.34
C ILE A 113 -4.56 -3.46 5.05
N MET A 114 -3.45 -3.59 4.33
CA MET A 114 -2.25 -4.21 4.87
C MET A 114 -1.52 -3.35 5.90
N ASN A 115 -1.49 -2.03 5.73
CA ASN A 115 -0.86 -1.14 6.72
C ASN A 115 -1.59 -1.22 8.07
N ASN A 116 -2.92 -1.22 8.05
CA ASN A 116 -3.72 -1.36 9.27
C ASN A 116 -3.47 -2.73 9.95
N ILE A 117 -3.38 -3.80 9.17
CA ILE A 117 -3.08 -5.14 9.70
C ILE A 117 -1.68 -5.16 10.32
N TYR A 118 -0.66 -4.62 9.65
CA TYR A 118 0.71 -4.57 10.17
C TYR A 118 0.85 -3.70 11.42
N ALA A 119 0.01 -2.66 11.55
CA ALA A 119 -0.01 -1.84 12.76
C ALA A 119 -0.43 -2.65 13.99
N GLY A 120 -1.34 -3.63 13.87
CA GLY A 120 -1.85 -4.42 14.98
C GLY A 120 -1.21 -5.80 15.13
N VAL A 121 -0.94 -6.49 14.05
CA VAL A 121 -0.27 -7.80 14.06
C VAL A 121 1.24 -7.59 14.19
N LYS A 122 1.85 -8.03 15.30
CA LYS A 122 3.28 -7.80 15.56
C LYS A 122 4.19 -8.97 15.20
N ASP A 123 3.63 -10.17 15.07
CA ASP A 123 4.38 -11.36 14.67
C ASP A 123 4.68 -11.35 13.16
N PRO A 124 5.97 -11.32 12.73
CA PRO A 124 6.34 -11.30 11.32
C PRO A 124 5.85 -12.52 10.53
N ALA A 125 5.80 -13.70 11.14
CA ALA A 125 5.32 -14.91 10.46
C ALA A 125 3.81 -14.81 10.18
N GLN A 126 3.04 -14.27 11.13
CA GLN A 126 1.63 -14.01 10.95
C GLN A 126 1.39 -12.90 9.91
N GLN A 127 2.18 -11.81 9.93
CA GLN A 127 2.12 -10.75 8.91
C GLN A 127 2.33 -11.32 7.51
N LYS A 128 3.37 -12.16 7.35
CA LYS A 128 3.66 -12.82 6.08
C LYS A 128 2.51 -13.71 5.63
N SER A 129 1.97 -14.55 6.52
CA SER A 129 0.85 -15.43 6.21
C SER A 129 -0.38 -14.64 5.71
N ILE A 130 -0.73 -13.54 6.39
CA ILE A 130 -1.87 -12.71 6.00
C ILE A 130 -1.60 -12.00 4.67
N PHE A 131 -0.37 -11.54 4.44
CA PHE A 131 0.02 -10.94 3.17
C PHE A 131 -0.10 -11.92 2.01
N ASP A 132 0.33 -13.17 2.21
CA ASP A 132 0.23 -14.23 1.19
C ASP A 132 -1.24 -14.53 0.84
N LEU A 133 -2.13 -14.56 1.84
CA LEU A 133 -3.59 -14.68 1.63
C LEU A 133 -4.13 -13.49 0.82
N TYR A 134 -3.80 -12.25 1.24
CA TYR A 134 -4.23 -11.04 0.57
C TYR A 134 -3.78 -11.00 -0.89
N ARG A 135 -2.47 -11.21 -1.11
CA ARG A 135 -1.87 -11.18 -2.45
C ARG A 135 -2.42 -12.29 -3.34
N GLY A 136 -2.59 -13.51 -2.81
CA GLY A 136 -3.15 -14.64 -3.55
C GLY A 136 -4.62 -14.46 -3.92
N ALA A 137 -5.38 -13.77 -3.08
CA ALA A 137 -6.79 -13.50 -3.32
C ALA A 137 -7.01 -12.33 -4.29
N MET A 138 -6.19 -11.28 -4.20
CA MET A 138 -6.34 -10.07 -4.99
C MET A 138 -6.03 -10.32 -6.47
N LYS A 139 -7.02 -10.10 -7.34
CA LYS A 139 -6.84 -10.13 -8.79
C LYS A 139 -6.43 -8.75 -9.30
N GLN A 140 -7.20 -7.72 -8.99
CA GLN A 140 -6.87 -6.33 -9.31
C GLN A 140 -7.68 -5.32 -8.49
N ALA A 141 -7.16 -4.10 -8.34
CA ALA A 141 -7.93 -2.95 -7.94
C ALA A 141 -8.70 -2.44 -9.17
N LEU A 142 -10.03 -2.23 -9.03
CA LEU A 142 -10.88 -1.79 -10.13
C LEU A 142 -10.96 -0.27 -10.20
N PHE A 143 -11.32 0.36 -9.09
CA PHE A 143 -11.38 1.81 -8.99
C PHE A 143 -11.31 2.26 -7.53
N VAL A 144 -10.96 3.53 -7.38
CA VAL A 144 -11.06 4.29 -6.13
C VAL A 144 -11.69 5.63 -6.48
N ILE A 145 -12.77 5.98 -5.78
CA ILE A 145 -13.44 7.28 -5.90
C ILE A 145 -13.64 7.89 -4.53
N GLN A 146 -13.65 9.21 -4.44
CA GLN A 146 -13.98 9.96 -3.23
C GLN A 146 -14.64 11.29 -3.61
N GLY A 147 -15.41 11.84 -2.70
CA GLY A 147 -16.06 13.13 -2.93
C GLY A 147 -16.88 13.61 -1.74
N PRO A 148 -17.47 14.81 -1.86
CA PRO A 148 -18.41 15.29 -0.88
C PRO A 148 -19.71 14.49 -0.92
N LEU A 149 -20.38 14.35 0.22
CA LEU A 149 -21.74 13.82 0.28
C LEU A 149 -22.70 14.90 -0.22
N VAL A 150 -23.27 14.72 -1.41
CA VAL A 150 -24.17 15.71 -2.04
C VAL A 150 -25.57 15.67 -1.43
N ALA A 151 -26.08 14.49 -1.09
CA ALA A 151 -27.38 14.31 -0.49
C ALA A 151 -27.43 13.05 0.38
N ASP A 152 -28.14 13.14 1.50
CA ASP A 152 -28.51 11.99 2.34
C ASP A 152 -30.05 11.85 2.26
N LEU A 153 -30.50 10.88 1.48
CA LEU A 153 -31.94 10.67 1.24
C LEU A 153 -32.65 9.93 2.39
N SER A 154 -31.90 9.60 3.46
CA SER A 154 -32.46 8.99 4.67
C SER A 154 -32.97 9.99 5.70
N LYS A 155 -32.76 11.29 5.45
CA LYS A 155 -33.13 12.41 6.34
C LYS A 155 -34.20 13.30 5.74
#